data_8a6dd2ed59b8cb21ae41bb169f93ec32
#
_entry.id   8a6dd2ed59b8cb21ae41bb169f93ec32
#
_cell.length_a   1.000
_cell.length_b   1.000
_cell.length_c   1.000
_cell.angle_alpha   90.00
_cell.angle_beta   90.00
_cell.angle_gamma   90.00
#
_symmetry.space_group_name_H-M   'P 1'
#
loop_
_entity.id
_entity.type
_entity.pdbx_description
1 polymer ?
#
loop_
_entity_poly.entity_id
_entity_poly.type
_entity_poly.pdbx_seq_one_letter_code
_entity_poly.pdbx_strand_id
1 'polypeptide(L)'
;MSGDEASALRLKIITPKRLLADVEAESVSIPSLEGEIGILPGHRPLVVGIGKGRVSFRAGGREESFVIEGGVARVEPNEVLVMTEEAEDEGPGEKSA
;
A
#
# COMPACT_ATOMS: atom_id res chain seq x y z
N MET A 1 15.20 20.91 0.18
CA MET A 1 14.85 20.82 0.05
C MET A 1 14.08 20.25 0.34
N SER A 2 13.87 20.22 0.57
CA SER A 2 13.27 19.81 1.03
C SER A 2 12.14 19.38 0.66
N GLY A 3 11.49 19.70 0.36
CA GLY A 3 10.28 19.26 0.04
C GLY A 3 10.22 17.87 -0.40
N ASP A 4 11.29 17.29 -0.49
CA ASP A 4 11.27 16.03 -0.95
C ASP A 4 10.80 15.07 -0.07
N GLU A 5 10.79 15.30 1.19
CA GLU A 5 10.40 14.31 2.04
C GLU A 5 8.99 14.00 1.90
N ALA A 6 8.21 14.84 1.37
CA ALA A 6 6.82 14.56 1.27
C ALA A 6 6.44 13.95 -0.05
N SER A 7 7.40 13.59 -0.86
CA SER A 7 7.04 13.12 -2.17
C SER A 7 7.01 11.61 -2.27
N ALA A 8 7.20 10.90 -1.20
CA ALA A 8 7.20 9.45 -1.25
C ALA A 8 6.63 8.86 0.03
N LEU A 9 6.06 7.68 -0.12
CA LEU A 9 5.57 6.90 0.99
C LEU A 9 6.40 5.64 1.08
N ARG A 10 6.56 5.15 2.30
CA ARG A 10 7.15 3.84 2.48
C ARG A 10 6.02 2.86 2.64
N LEU A 11 5.91 1.92 1.74
CA LEU A 11 4.86 0.91 1.84
C LEU A 11 5.46 -0.38 2.33
N LYS A 12 4.92 -0.89 3.43
CA LYS A 12 5.33 -2.18 3.96
C LYS A 12 4.12 -3.09 4.04
N ILE A 13 4.27 -4.31 3.61
CA ILE A 13 3.21 -5.31 3.71
C ILE A 13 3.79 -6.48 4.47
N ILE A 14 3.19 -6.80 5.62
CA ILE A 14 3.70 -7.87 6.44
C ILE A 14 2.61 -8.90 6.72
N THR A 15 3.03 -10.13 6.88
CA THR A 15 2.18 -11.20 7.33
C THR A 15 2.82 -11.76 8.60
N PRO A 16 2.16 -12.66 9.31
CA PRO A 16 2.79 -13.25 10.49
C PRO A 16 4.10 -13.96 10.19
N LYS A 17 4.31 -14.35 8.94
CA LYS A 17 5.49 -15.10 8.61
C LYS A 17 6.62 -14.25 8.11
N ARG A 18 6.34 -13.11 7.50
CA ARG A 18 7.46 -12.36 6.93
C ARG A 18 7.02 -11.02 6.37
N LEU A 19 8.01 -10.22 6.05
CA LEU A 19 7.84 -8.97 5.37
C LEU A 19 7.77 -9.26 3.88
N LEU A 20 6.67 -8.92 3.25
CA LEU A 20 6.49 -9.20 1.85
C LEU A 20 6.86 -8.04 0.95
N ALA A 21 6.73 -6.83 1.43
CA ALA A 21 7.07 -5.67 0.64
C ALA A 21 7.59 -4.56 1.53
N ASP A 22 8.57 -3.84 1.05
CA ASP A 22 9.13 -2.70 1.76
C ASP A 22 9.69 -1.82 0.67
N VAL A 23 8.85 -0.96 0.13
CA VAL A 23 9.20 -0.20 -1.06
C VAL A 23 8.81 1.26 -0.90
N GLU A 24 9.42 2.09 -1.73
CA GLU A 24 9.04 3.48 -1.79
C GLU A 24 7.99 3.64 -2.85
N ALA A 25 6.95 4.38 -2.58
CA ALA A 25 5.85 4.53 -3.52
C ALA A 25 5.43 5.98 -3.61
N GLU A 26 4.89 6.35 -4.75
CA GLU A 26 4.37 7.69 -4.97
C GLU A 26 2.94 7.78 -4.49
N SER A 27 2.22 6.68 -4.55
CA SER A 27 0.85 6.62 -4.07
C SER A 27 0.52 5.17 -3.77
N VAL A 28 -0.44 4.97 -2.88
CA VAL A 28 -0.88 3.64 -2.49
C VAL A 28 -2.40 3.64 -2.46
N SER A 29 -3.00 2.56 -2.94
CA SER A 29 -4.45 2.40 -2.88
C SER A 29 -4.73 1.14 -2.08
N ILE A 30 -5.65 1.22 -1.12
CA ILE A 30 -5.95 0.07 -0.30
C ILE A 30 -7.46 -0.19 -0.31
N PRO A 31 -7.86 -1.46 -0.23
CA PRO A 31 -9.29 -1.81 -0.27
C PRO A 31 -9.86 -1.81 1.15
N SER A 32 -10.27 -0.63 1.63
CA SER A 32 -10.81 -0.58 2.97
C SER A 32 -12.18 -1.23 3.00
N LEU A 33 -12.65 -1.55 4.20
CA LEU A 33 -13.95 -2.16 4.33
C LEU A 33 -15.07 -1.25 3.88
N GLU A 34 -14.79 0.05 3.74
CA GLU A 34 -15.79 0.97 3.29
C GLU A 34 -15.55 1.45 1.88
N GLY A 35 -14.65 0.85 1.16
CA GLY A 35 -14.34 1.26 -0.20
C GLY A 35 -12.86 1.49 -0.35
N GLU A 36 -12.48 1.78 -1.58
CA GLU A 36 -11.07 1.95 -1.87
C GLU A 36 -10.59 3.31 -1.40
N ILE A 37 -9.43 3.37 -0.80
CA ILE A 37 -8.86 4.61 -0.31
C ILE A 37 -7.53 4.84 -1.01
N GLY A 38 -7.37 6.03 -1.57
CA GLY A 38 -6.09 6.43 -2.16
C GLY A 38 -5.28 7.22 -1.16
N ILE A 39 -4.02 6.93 -1.06
CA ILE A 39 -3.13 7.55 -0.09
C ILE A 39 -1.96 8.18 -0.81
N LEU A 40 -1.74 9.45 -0.53
CA LEU A 40 -0.61 10.19 -1.05
C LEU A 40 0.30 10.60 0.09
N PRO A 41 1.53 10.95 -0.20
CA PRO A 41 2.44 11.42 0.84
C PRO A 41 1.82 12.60 1.60
N GLY A 42 1.99 12.60 2.88
CA GLY A 42 1.41 13.65 3.72
C GLY A 42 0.02 13.35 4.23
N HIS A 43 -0.50 12.16 3.95
CA HIS A 43 -1.84 11.80 4.41
C HIS A 43 -1.87 11.79 5.93
N ARG A 44 -3.00 12.26 6.50
CA ARG A 44 -3.10 12.29 7.95
C ARG A 44 -3.17 10.87 8.49
N PRO A 45 -2.77 10.66 9.72
CA PRO A 45 -2.76 9.33 10.31
C PRO A 45 -4.14 8.68 10.32
N LEU A 46 -4.15 7.40 10.06
CA LEU A 46 -5.41 6.67 9.96
C LEU A 46 -5.12 5.19 10.19
N VAL A 47 -6.00 4.53 10.93
CA VAL A 47 -5.96 3.09 11.03
C VAL A 47 -7.27 2.58 10.47
N VAL A 48 -7.22 1.64 9.55
CA VAL A 48 -8.44 1.25 8.86
C VAL A 48 -8.41 -0.24 8.60
N GLY A 49 -9.58 -0.87 8.73
CA GLY A 49 -9.71 -2.28 8.37
C GLY A 49 -9.75 -2.42 6.87
N ILE A 50 -9.12 -3.46 6.35
CA ILE A 50 -9.12 -3.69 4.91
C ILE A 50 -9.76 -5.02 4.61
N GLY A 51 -10.41 -5.07 3.45
CA GLY A 51 -11.09 -6.26 3.03
C GLY A 51 -10.27 -7.05 2.05
N LYS A 52 -10.89 -8.02 1.43
CA LYS A 52 -10.26 -8.74 0.37
C LYS A 52 -10.12 -7.85 -0.82
N GLY A 53 -9.01 -7.89 -1.47
CA GLY A 53 -8.82 -7.07 -2.66
C GLY A 53 -7.36 -6.84 -2.95
N ARG A 54 -7.09 -5.74 -3.63
CA ARG A 54 -5.73 -5.42 -4.02
C ARG A 54 -5.22 -4.19 -3.33
N VAL A 55 -4.00 -4.30 -2.83
CA VAL A 55 -3.23 -3.13 -2.44
C VAL A 55 -2.37 -2.79 -3.64
N SER A 56 -2.57 -1.62 -4.21
CA SER A 56 -1.81 -1.20 -5.38
C SER A 56 -0.92 -0.04 -5.04
N PHE A 57 0.17 0.10 -5.76
CA PHE A 57 1.04 1.27 -5.52
C PHE A 57 1.75 1.64 -6.82
N ARG A 58 2.10 2.90 -6.92
CA ARG A 58 2.86 3.38 -8.06
C ARG A 58 4.26 3.70 -7.61
N ALA A 59 5.23 3.27 -8.37
CA ALA A 59 6.62 3.54 -8.08
C ALA A 59 7.38 3.59 -9.38
N GLY A 60 8.08 4.68 -9.62
CA GLY A 60 8.89 4.78 -10.82
C GLY A 60 8.09 4.69 -12.10
N GLY A 61 6.88 5.20 -12.10
CA GLY A 61 6.06 5.17 -13.30
C GLY A 61 5.38 3.86 -13.55
N ARG A 62 5.51 2.90 -12.65
CA ARG A 62 4.88 1.60 -12.82
C ARG A 62 3.89 1.37 -11.71
N GLU A 63 2.90 0.57 -11.96
CA GLU A 63 1.94 0.22 -10.96
C GLU A 63 2.06 -1.26 -10.65
N GLU A 64 2.09 -1.60 -9.37
CA GLU A 64 2.16 -2.98 -8.95
C GLU A 64 1.12 -3.23 -7.89
N SER A 65 0.78 -4.47 -7.66
CA SER A 65 -0.24 -4.76 -6.67
C SER A 65 -0.01 -6.10 -6.00
N PHE A 66 -0.60 -6.21 -4.81
CA PHE A 66 -0.65 -7.46 -4.07
C PHE A 66 -2.10 -7.77 -3.79
N VAL A 67 -2.49 -9.00 -3.96
CA VAL A 67 -3.83 -9.45 -3.57
C VAL A 67 -3.77 -9.85 -2.12
N ILE A 68 -4.68 -9.33 -1.31
CA ILE A 68 -4.68 -9.63 0.11
C ILE A 68 -6.05 -10.14 0.53
N GLU A 69 -6.08 -10.80 1.68
CA GLU A 69 -7.30 -11.39 2.18
C GLU A 69 -7.86 -10.64 3.38
N GLY A 70 -7.55 -9.41 3.50
CA GLY A 70 -8.06 -8.61 4.62
C GLY A 70 -6.94 -8.28 5.57
N GLY A 71 -7.27 -7.52 6.59
CA GLY A 71 -6.27 -7.14 7.59
C GLY A 71 -6.49 -5.73 8.09
N VAL A 72 -5.41 -5.06 8.41
CA VAL A 72 -5.44 -3.70 8.95
C VAL A 72 -4.34 -2.90 8.30
N ALA A 73 -4.63 -1.67 7.97
CA ALA A 73 -3.61 -0.77 7.46
C ALA A 73 -3.44 0.40 8.41
N ARG A 74 -2.20 0.77 8.64
CA ARG A 74 -1.89 1.95 9.42
C ARG A 74 -1.23 2.95 8.49
N VAL A 75 -1.83 4.11 8.37
CA VAL A 75 -1.38 5.14 7.45
C VAL A 75 -0.79 6.28 8.24
N GLU A 76 0.39 6.72 7.83
CA GLU A 76 1.04 7.86 8.42
C GLU A 76 1.51 8.76 7.30
N PRO A 77 1.93 9.99 7.58
CA PRO A 77 2.27 10.90 6.48
C PRO A 77 3.34 10.38 5.53
N ASN A 78 4.22 9.53 6.02
CA ASN A 78 5.28 9.03 5.13
C ASN A 78 5.34 7.50 5.09
N GLU A 79 4.33 6.82 5.61
CA GLU A 79 4.41 5.38 5.64
C GLU A 79 3.02 4.74 5.63
N VAL A 80 2.88 3.63 4.93
CA VAL A 80 1.68 2.83 4.97
C VAL A 80 2.11 1.42 5.36
N LEU A 81 1.58 0.93 6.46
CA LEU A 81 1.88 -0.41 6.92
C LEU A 81 0.63 -1.27 6.79
N VAL A 82 0.71 -2.30 5.96
CA VAL A 82 -0.39 -3.22 5.75
C VAL A 82 -0.07 -4.51 6.48
N MET A 83 -0.94 -4.91 7.40
CA MET A 83 -0.79 -6.14 8.14
C MET A 83 -1.89 -7.08 7.71
N THR A 84 -1.54 -8.19 7.11
CA THR A 84 -2.52 -9.11 6.57
C THR A 84 -2.07 -10.54 6.84
N GLU A 85 -3.03 -11.47 6.81
CA GLU A 85 -2.68 -12.86 7.03
C GLU A 85 -2.03 -13.47 5.80
N GLU A 86 -2.48 -13.07 4.64
CA GLU A 86 -1.96 -13.60 3.41
C GLU A 86 -1.95 -12.57 2.34
N ALA A 87 -0.92 -12.57 1.55
CA ALA A 87 -0.82 -11.66 0.42
C ALA A 87 -0.07 -12.35 -0.70
N GLU A 88 -0.43 -12.00 -1.92
CA GLU A 88 0.20 -12.56 -3.09
C GLU A 88 0.61 -11.47 -4.02
N ASP A 89 1.86 -11.47 -4.42
CA ASP A 89 2.39 -10.45 -5.31
C ASP A 89 1.87 -10.72 -6.71
N GLU A 90 1.19 -9.74 -7.29
CA GLU A 90 0.73 -9.87 -8.64
C GLU A 90 1.68 -9.26 -9.63
N GLY A 91 2.71 -8.58 -9.15
CA GLY A 91 3.68 -7.97 -10.02
C GLY A 91 3.13 -6.75 -10.72
N PRO A 92 3.73 -6.37 -11.84
CA PRO A 92 3.31 -5.19 -12.55
C PRO A 92 1.90 -5.35 -13.03
N GLY A 93 1.15 -4.29 -12.93
CA GLY A 93 -0.21 -4.40 -13.27
C GLY A 93 -0.52 -4.20 -14.67
N GLU A 94 0.37 -4.40 -15.58
CA GLU A 94 0.04 -4.18 -16.80
C GLU A 94 -0.65 -5.15 -17.44
N LYS A 95 -1.03 -5.79 -17.31
CA LYS A 95 -1.68 -6.60 -17.84
C LYS A 95 -2.28 -6.41 -18.90
N SER A 96 -2.26 -6.16 -19.39
CA SER A 96 -2.61 -5.89 -20.20
C SER A 96 -3.39 -6.17 -20.86
N ALA A 97 -3.61 -6.34 -20.85
CA ALA A 97 -4.40 -6.59 -21.38
C ALA A 97 -4.65 -6.59 -22.21
#